data_f77d036c9051bfa33319f27dc0fbc610
#
_entry.id   f77d036c9051bfa33319f27dc0fbc610
#
_cell.length_a   1.000
_cell.length_b   1.000
_cell.length_c   1.000
_cell.angle_alpha   90.00
_cell.angle_beta   90.00
_cell.angle_gamma   90.00
#
_symmetry.space_group_name_H-M   'P 1'
#
loop_
_entity.id
_entity.type
_entity.pdbx_description
1 polymer ?
#
loop_
_entity_poly.entity_id
_entity_poly.type
_entity_poly.pdbx_seq_one_letter_code
_entity_poly.pdbx_strand_id
1 'polypeptide(L)'
;MLALRHASSGFEVLMVQRNSRGFFGDIVVFPGGKVDDVDVPDGLTPHDDLSHRNAALRDFAEETGILLSSSGPIRAPGLRDRAFYDWLEADTVTSGVNDLVLVSRWVTSELAPRRFDTRFYVVGCDDAPEVEIDSEELVAHEWIDPEAALDRYEAGMWSLIRPTIAHLQWLSRWSSVEEALASAGGADGRTLIIPRRVEDGSLLPVHMPAEVP
;
A
#
# COMPACT_ATOMS: atom_id res chain seq x y z
N MET A 1 0.10 -0.68 0.80
CA MET A 1 -1.36 -0.83 0.59
C MET A 1 -2.02 0.53 0.54
N LEU A 2 -2.90 0.80 -0.42
CA LEU A 2 -3.66 2.04 -0.55
C LEU A 2 -5.00 1.87 0.19
N ALA A 3 -5.04 2.21 1.47
CA ALA A 3 -6.27 2.20 2.26
C ALA A 3 -7.03 3.51 2.02
N LEU A 4 -8.28 3.43 1.59
CA LEU A 4 -9.12 4.57 1.23
C LEU A 4 -10.30 4.67 2.20
N ARG A 5 -10.67 5.89 2.59
CA ARG A 5 -11.90 6.14 3.36
C ARG A 5 -12.67 7.32 2.77
N HIS A 6 -13.97 7.30 2.93
CA HIS A 6 -14.81 8.45 2.58
C HIS A 6 -14.46 9.68 3.42
N ALA A 7 -14.47 10.83 2.79
CA ALA A 7 -14.31 12.13 3.43
C ALA A 7 -15.57 12.99 3.22
N SER A 8 -15.63 14.17 3.83
CA SER A 8 -16.74 15.10 3.63
C SER A 8 -16.90 15.56 2.17
N SER A 9 -15.81 15.53 1.41
CA SER A 9 -15.78 15.67 -0.05
C SER A 9 -14.78 14.67 -0.62
N GLY A 10 -15.24 13.78 -1.51
CA GLY A 10 -14.37 12.76 -2.10
C GLY A 10 -13.91 11.70 -1.10
N PHE A 11 -12.63 11.42 -1.06
CA PHE A 11 -12.03 10.40 -0.20
C PHE A 11 -10.59 10.76 0.21
N GLU A 12 -10.10 10.08 1.21
CA GLU A 12 -8.73 10.20 1.70
C GLU A 12 -8.01 8.86 1.59
N VAL A 13 -6.69 8.91 1.45
CA VAL A 13 -5.79 7.78 1.49
C VAL A 13 -4.87 7.87 2.71
N LEU A 14 -4.61 6.73 3.34
CA LEU A 14 -3.69 6.68 4.47
C LEU A 14 -2.24 6.74 3.98
N MET A 15 -1.51 7.75 4.46
CA MET A 15 -0.07 7.91 4.26
C MET A 15 0.66 7.77 5.59
N VAL A 16 1.86 7.18 5.54
CA VAL A 16 2.73 7.05 6.72
C VAL A 16 4.11 7.60 6.41
N GLN A 17 4.76 8.21 7.39
CA GLN A 17 6.13 8.71 7.28
C GLN A 17 7.09 7.76 7.98
N ARG A 18 8.07 7.24 7.23
CA ARG A 18 9.11 6.37 7.78
C ARG A 18 10.14 7.17 8.55
N ASN A 19 10.69 6.58 9.62
CA ASN A 19 11.77 7.22 10.36
C ASN A 19 13.07 7.30 9.53
N SER A 20 13.98 8.20 9.90
CA SER A 20 15.24 8.47 9.17
C SER A 20 16.27 7.33 9.20
N ARG A 21 16.04 6.26 9.98
CA ARG A 21 17.03 5.20 10.23
C ARG A 21 17.10 4.12 9.15
N GLY A 22 16.15 4.08 8.21
CA GLY A 22 16.04 3.05 7.18
C GLY A 22 16.63 3.45 5.83
N PHE A 23 16.69 2.50 4.89
CA PHE A 23 17.13 2.74 3.50
C PHE A 23 16.24 3.79 2.77
N PHE A 24 15.00 3.94 3.19
CA PHE A 24 14.03 4.93 2.73
C PHE A 24 13.63 5.84 3.89
N GLY A 25 14.60 6.39 4.64
CA GLY A 25 14.31 7.32 5.75
C GLY A 25 13.70 8.63 5.28
N ASP A 26 12.87 9.22 6.14
CA ASP A 26 12.19 10.51 5.93
C ASP A 26 11.29 10.61 4.69
N ILE A 27 10.88 9.47 4.09
CA ILE A 27 9.93 9.46 2.99
C ILE A 27 8.51 9.17 3.50
N VAL A 28 7.53 9.73 2.79
CA VAL A 28 6.11 9.42 2.99
C VAL A 28 5.69 8.38 1.96
N VAL A 29 5.04 7.33 2.42
CA VAL A 29 4.65 6.17 1.63
C VAL A 29 3.27 5.65 2.05
N PHE A 30 2.71 4.74 1.27
CA PHE A 30 1.60 3.91 1.74
C PHE A 30 2.11 2.85 2.73
N PRO A 31 1.32 2.46 3.75
CA PRO A 31 1.68 1.36 4.65
C PRO A 31 2.00 0.06 3.91
N GLY A 32 2.97 -0.70 4.39
CA GLY A 32 3.35 -2.00 3.86
C GLY A 32 4.84 -2.29 3.89
N GLY A 33 5.18 -3.55 3.75
CA GLY A 33 6.57 -4.05 3.86
C GLY A 33 6.90 -5.14 2.85
N LYS A 34 7.50 -6.21 3.33
CA LYS A 34 7.99 -7.32 2.51
C LYS A 34 7.17 -8.58 2.77
N VAL A 35 7.22 -9.49 1.81
CA VAL A 35 6.78 -10.87 2.05
C VAL A 35 7.85 -11.57 2.88
N ASP A 36 7.46 -12.03 4.06
CA ASP A 36 8.27 -12.86 4.94
C ASP A 36 7.78 -14.32 4.89
N ASP A 37 8.57 -15.26 5.40
CA ASP A 37 8.23 -16.69 5.33
C ASP A 37 6.89 -17.02 6.00
N VAL A 38 6.51 -16.25 7.02
CA VAL A 38 5.23 -16.41 7.74
C VAL A 38 4.01 -16.05 6.89
N ASP A 39 4.18 -15.25 5.84
CA ASP A 39 3.12 -14.83 4.93
C ASP A 39 2.80 -15.85 3.84
N VAL A 40 3.67 -16.88 3.72
CA VAL A 40 3.59 -17.87 2.65
C VAL A 40 2.78 -19.08 3.10
N PRO A 41 1.57 -19.29 2.56
CA PRO A 41 0.77 -20.46 2.88
C PRO A 41 1.44 -21.77 2.39
N ASP A 42 1.11 -22.88 3.04
CA ASP A 42 1.59 -24.19 2.67
C ASP A 42 1.34 -24.49 1.18
N GLY A 43 2.39 -24.93 0.49
CA GLY A 43 2.35 -25.27 -0.94
C GLY A 43 2.45 -24.08 -1.90
N LEU A 44 2.56 -22.86 -1.40
CA LEU A 44 2.81 -21.65 -2.17
C LEU A 44 4.26 -21.17 -2.03
N THR A 45 4.61 -20.11 -2.74
CA THR A 45 5.91 -19.47 -2.73
C THR A 45 5.78 -17.98 -2.39
N PRO A 46 6.86 -17.27 -2.01
CA PRO A 46 6.83 -15.82 -1.80
C PRO A 46 6.42 -14.99 -3.03
N HIS A 47 6.36 -15.62 -4.22
CA HIS A 47 5.97 -14.95 -5.46
C HIS A 47 4.48 -15.07 -5.79
N ASP A 48 3.76 -15.92 -5.06
CA ASP A 48 2.31 -16.08 -5.25
C ASP A 48 1.53 -14.85 -4.76
N ASP A 49 0.39 -14.59 -5.40
CA ASP A 49 -0.41 -13.40 -5.08
C ASP A 49 -0.92 -13.43 -3.64
N LEU A 50 -1.32 -14.60 -3.16
CA LEU A 50 -1.82 -14.74 -1.78
C LEU A 50 -0.74 -14.40 -0.75
N SER A 51 0.52 -14.80 -0.97
CA SER A 51 1.63 -14.44 -0.08
C SER A 51 1.83 -12.93 0.00
N HIS A 52 1.73 -12.23 -1.13
CA HIS A 52 1.81 -10.77 -1.16
C HIS A 52 0.62 -10.09 -0.48
N ARG A 53 -0.60 -10.63 -0.63
CA ARG A 53 -1.79 -10.11 0.06
C ARG A 53 -1.69 -10.30 1.56
N ASN A 54 -1.24 -11.47 2.01
CA ASN A 54 -0.99 -11.77 3.41
C ASN A 54 0.01 -10.78 4.01
N ALA A 55 1.17 -10.59 3.36
CA ALA A 55 2.16 -9.62 3.77
C ALA A 55 1.59 -8.19 3.85
N ALA A 56 0.84 -7.77 2.82
CA ALA A 56 0.23 -6.44 2.81
C ALA A 56 -0.74 -6.23 3.97
N LEU A 57 -1.51 -7.26 4.31
CA LEU A 57 -2.46 -7.22 5.43
C LEU A 57 -1.76 -7.19 6.78
N ARG A 58 -0.75 -8.07 6.98
CA ARG A 58 0.03 -8.14 8.22
C ARG A 58 0.80 -6.84 8.46
N ASP A 59 1.57 -6.38 7.47
CA ASP A 59 2.34 -5.14 7.59
C ASP A 59 1.43 -3.93 7.87
N PHE A 60 0.25 -3.88 7.22
CA PHE A 60 -0.72 -2.83 7.49
C PHE A 60 -1.20 -2.87 8.95
N ALA A 61 -1.50 -4.05 9.47
CA ALA A 61 -1.93 -4.20 10.86
C ALA A 61 -0.81 -3.85 11.85
N GLU A 62 0.43 -4.26 11.58
CA GLU A 62 1.60 -3.96 12.40
C GLU A 62 1.95 -2.47 12.40
N GLU A 63 1.92 -1.83 11.25
CA GLU A 63 2.29 -0.43 11.07
C GLU A 63 1.21 0.56 11.55
N THR A 64 -0.09 0.18 11.50
CA THR A 64 -1.20 1.12 11.74
C THR A 64 -2.09 0.77 12.93
N GLY A 65 -1.95 -0.43 13.49
CA GLY A 65 -2.87 -0.95 14.50
C GLY A 65 -4.27 -1.28 13.97
N ILE A 66 -4.45 -1.38 12.64
CA ILE A 66 -5.73 -1.67 12.00
C ILE A 66 -5.63 -2.99 11.23
N LEU A 67 -6.48 -3.96 11.57
CA LEU A 67 -6.69 -5.14 10.75
C LEU A 67 -7.90 -4.95 9.84
N LEU A 68 -7.73 -5.21 8.57
CA LEU A 68 -8.85 -5.36 7.64
C LEU A 68 -9.40 -6.78 7.76
N SER A 69 -10.56 -6.91 8.39
CA SER A 69 -11.30 -8.17 8.45
C SER A 69 -12.37 -8.23 7.37
N SER A 70 -12.89 -9.44 7.07
CA SER A 70 -13.99 -9.62 6.11
C SER A 70 -15.30 -8.94 6.53
N SER A 71 -15.40 -8.47 7.77
CA SER A 71 -16.54 -7.71 8.29
C SER A 71 -16.26 -6.21 8.43
N GLY A 72 -15.10 -5.74 7.95
CA GLY A 72 -14.65 -4.37 8.02
C GLY A 72 -13.40 -4.20 8.89
N PRO A 73 -12.86 -2.96 8.97
CA PRO A 73 -11.68 -2.67 9.76
C PRO A 73 -11.91 -2.83 11.27
N ILE A 74 -10.98 -3.47 11.96
CA ILE A 74 -10.99 -3.63 13.41
C ILE A 74 -9.63 -3.28 14.02
N ARG A 75 -9.58 -3.09 15.35
CA ARG A 75 -8.33 -2.91 16.07
C ARG A 75 -7.46 -4.16 15.99
N ALA A 76 -6.22 -4.05 15.53
CA ALA A 76 -5.24 -5.11 15.60
C ALA A 76 -4.59 -5.16 17.01
N PRO A 77 -4.21 -6.34 17.52
CA PRO A 77 -3.69 -6.48 18.88
C PRO A 77 -2.20 -6.10 19.04
N GLY A 78 -1.56 -5.51 18.03
CA GLY A 78 -0.14 -5.14 18.07
C GLY A 78 0.82 -6.34 18.02
N LEU A 79 0.36 -7.47 17.52
CA LEU A 79 1.17 -8.67 17.31
C LEU A 79 1.89 -8.61 15.97
N ARG A 80 3.03 -9.31 15.87
CA ARG A 80 3.89 -9.33 14.69
C ARG A 80 4.17 -10.76 14.24
N ASP A 81 4.58 -10.87 12.98
CA ASP A 81 5.07 -12.12 12.40
C ASP A 81 4.10 -13.29 12.63
N ARG A 82 4.62 -14.41 13.11
CA ARG A 82 3.83 -15.62 13.37
C ARG A 82 2.73 -15.41 14.41
N ALA A 83 2.97 -14.58 15.44
CA ALA A 83 1.99 -14.32 16.50
C ALA A 83 0.73 -13.61 15.95
N PHE A 84 0.85 -12.83 14.87
CA PHE A 84 -0.28 -12.23 14.19
C PHE A 84 -1.21 -13.31 13.58
N TYR A 85 -0.64 -14.29 12.88
CA TYR A 85 -1.41 -15.39 12.28
C TYR A 85 -2.00 -16.34 13.34
N ASP A 86 -1.24 -16.67 14.38
CA ASP A 86 -1.72 -17.49 15.49
C ASP A 86 -2.93 -16.83 16.18
N TRP A 87 -2.92 -15.50 16.30
CA TRP A 87 -4.07 -14.74 16.80
C TRP A 87 -5.27 -14.80 15.86
N LEU A 88 -5.08 -14.62 14.56
CA LEU A 88 -6.18 -14.72 13.57
C LEU A 88 -6.88 -16.09 13.65
N GLU A 89 -6.10 -17.16 13.80
CA GLU A 89 -6.62 -18.51 13.94
C GLU A 89 -7.36 -18.72 15.27
N ALA A 90 -6.79 -18.23 16.40
CA ALA A 90 -7.34 -18.42 17.74
C ALA A 90 -8.66 -17.65 17.95
N ASP A 91 -8.73 -16.41 17.49
CA ASP A 91 -9.89 -15.53 17.66
C ASP A 91 -10.94 -15.70 16.55
N THR A 92 -10.74 -16.66 15.64
CA THR A 92 -11.65 -16.90 14.49
C THR A 92 -11.94 -15.65 13.65
N VAL A 93 -10.97 -14.75 13.58
CA VAL A 93 -11.07 -13.54 12.76
C VAL A 93 -10.77 -13.89 11.32
N THR A 94 -11.75 -13.71 10.46
CA THR A 94 -11.55 -13.88 9.02
C THR A 94 -10.90 -12.61 8.46
N SER A 95 -9.70 -12.76 7.93
CA SER A 95 -8.99 -11.63 7.30
C SER A 95 -9.67 -11.16 6.02
N GLY A 96 -9.64 -9.87 5.75
CA GLY A 96 -10.12 -9.24 4.51
C GLY A 96 -9.15 -9.38 3.33
N VAL A 97 -8.34 -10.43 3.31
CA VAL A 97 -7.32 -10.64 2.27
C VAL A 97 -7.89 -10.69 0.86
N ASN A 98 -9.13 -11.13 0.71
CA ASN A 98 -9.83 -11.20 -0.58
C ASN A 98 -10.38 -9.84 -1.04
N ASP A 99 -10.51 -8.86 -0.15
CA ASP A 99 -11.01 -7.53 -0.46
C ASP A 99 -9.92 -6.61 -1.02
N LEU A 100 -8.66 -7.04 -0.95
CA LEU A 100 -7.53 -6.32 -1.52
C LEU A 100 -7.57 -6.42 -3.05
N VAL A 101 -7.69 -5.29 -3.75
CA VAL A 101 -7.69 -5.25 -5.22
C VAL A 101 -6.30 -4.85 -5.72
N LEU A 102 -5.68 -5.70 -6.56
CA LEU A 102 -4.36 -5.41 -7.13
C LEU A 102 -4.45 -4.25 -8.14
N VAL A 103 -3.73 -3.17 -7.88
CA VAL A 103 -3.63 -2.00 -8.76
C VAL A 103 -2.48 -2.14 -9.75
N SER A 104 -1.30 -2.53 -9.26
CA SER A 104 -0.10 -2.60 -10.09
C SER A 104 1.01 -3.41 -9.44
N ARG A 105 1.97 -3.83 -10.26
CA ARG A 105 3.23 -4.47 -9.84
C ARG A 105 4.40 -3.66 -10.35
N TRP A 106 5.30 -3.27 -9.47
CA TRP A 106 6.50 -2.49 -9.77
C TRP A 106 7.76 -3.32 -9.55
N VAL A 107 8.53 -3.52 -10.61
CA VAL A 107 9.80 -4.24 -10.54
C VAL A 107 10.94 -3.27 -10.80
N THR A 108 11.85 -3.15 -9.83
CA THR A 108 13.03 -2.30 -9.98
C THR A 108 13.89 -2.76 -11.16
N SER A 109 14.43 -1.81 -11.92
CA SER A 109 15.33 -2.08 -13.05
C SER A 109 16.49 -3.00 -12.66
N GLU A 110 16.94 -3.83 -13.59
CA GLU A 110 18.09 -4.74 -13.40
C GLU A 110 19.40 -4.00 -13.10
N LEU A 111 19.48 -2.73 -13.47
CA LEU A 111 20.64 -1.87 -13.22
C LEU A 111 20.68 -1.29 -11.81
N ALA A 112 19.63 -1.50 -11.01
CA ALA A 112 19.59 -0.97 -9.65
C ALA A 112 20.43 -1.83 -8.69
N PRO A 113 21.18 -1.23 -7.77
CA PRO A 113 21.99 -1.97 -6.80
C PRO A 113 21.17 -2.81 -5.83
N ARG A 114 19.91 -2.48 -5.65
CA ARG A 114 18.92 -3.24 -4.88
C ARG A 114 17.61 -3.30 -5.65
N ARG A 115 17.06 -4.49 -5.78
CA ARG A 115 15.84 -4.74 -6.54
C ARG A 115 14.68 -5.06 -5.60
N PHE A 116 13.52 -4.54 -5.98
CA PHE A 116 12.26 -4.80 -5.32
C PHE A 116 11.25 -5.25 -6.37
N ASP A 117 10.38 -6.16 -5.98
CA ASP A 117 9.18 -6.58 -6.71
C ASP A 117 8.00 -6.28 -5.79
N THR A 118 7.34 -5.15 -6.04
CA THR A 118 6.35 -4.61 -5.13
C THR A 118 4.97 -4.62 -5.77
N ARG A 119 4.00 -5.20 -5.11
CA ARG A 119 2.58 -5.15 -5.50
C ARG A 119 1.86 -4.09 -4.69
N PHE A 120 1.02 -3.33 -5.36
CA PHE A 120 0.19 -2.29 -4.74
C PHE A 120 -1.27 -2.73 -4.80
N TYR A 121 -1.88 -2.81 -3.64
CA TYR A 121 -3.29 -3.15 -3.48
C TYR A 121 -4.06 -1.94 -2.99
N VAL A 122 -5.31 -1.79 -3.43
CA VAL A 122 -6.26 -0.79 -2.93
C VAL A 122 -7.39 -1.49 -2.19
N VAL A 123 -7.92 -0.83 -1.16
CA VAL A 123 -9.03 -1.34 -0.33
C VAL A 123 -9.79 -0.20 0.31
N GLY A 124 -11.10 -0.36 0.51
CA GLY A 124 -11.90 0.52 1.36
C GLY A 124 -11.60 0.28 2.83
N CYS A 125 -11.55 1.35 3.62
CA CYS A 125 -11.19 1.34 5.04
C CYS A 125 -12.05 2.33 5.85
N ASP A 126 -13.34 2.39 5.55
CA ASP A 126 -14.29 3.20 6.30
C ASP A 126 -14.49 2.65 7.72
N ASP A 127 -14.88 3.52 8.63
CA ASP A 127 -15.11 3.20 10.04
C ASP A 127 -13.90 2.54 10.74
N ALA A 128 -12.69 2.73 10.18
CA ALA A 128 -11.47 2.22 10.78
C ALA A 128 -11.24 2.82 12.18
N PRO A 129 -10.71 2.02 13.13
CA PRO A 129 -10.20 2.56 14.38
C PRO A 129 -9.15 3.64 14.14
N GLU A 130 -8.91 4.48 15.15
CA GLU A 130 -7.81 5.45 15.09
C GLU A 130 -6.47 4.74 14.82
N VAL A 131 -5.65 5.34 13.94
CA VAL A 131 -4.35 4.79 13.58
C VAL A 131 -3.40 4.86 14.78
N GLU A 132 -2.82 3.74 15.13
CA GLU A 132 -1.77 3.63 16.14
C GLU A 132 -0.48 3.16 15.48
N ILE A 133 0.36 4.13 15.08
CA ILE A 133 1.60 3.79 14.36
C ILE A 133 2.62 3.06 15.24
N ASP A 134 3.34 2.14 14.62
CA ASP A 134 4.56 1.59 15.22
C ASP A 134 5.68 2.64 15.23
N SER A 135 5.93 3.22 16.38
CA SER A 135 6.93 4.28 16.57
C SER A 135 8.39 3.85 16.36
N GLU A 136 8.66 2.56 16.22
CA GLU A 136 10.00 2.07 15.86
C GLU A 136 10.29 2.28 14.37
N GLU A 137 9.28 2.17 13.52
CA GLU A 137 9.42 2.28 12.06
C GLU A 137 8.86 3.57 11.50
N LEU A 138 7.78 4.10 12.09
CA LEU A 138 7.04 5.26 11.61
C LEU A 138 7.10 6.41 12.60
N VAL A 139 7.07 7.65 12.07
CA VAL A 139 7.12 8.88 12.88
C VAL A 139 5.83 9.70 12.75
N ALA A 140 5.05 9.48 11.71
CA ALA A 140 3.78 10.16 11.49
C ALA A 140 2.86 9.34 10.59
N HIS A 141 1.57 9.64 10.66
CA HIS A 141 0.56 9.16 9.71
C HIS A 141 -0.43 10.29 9.42
N GLU A 142 -1.08 10.20 8.29
CA GLU A 142 -2.14 11.14 7.93
C GLU A 142 -3.09 10.50 6.92
N TRP A 143 -4.39 10.70 7.13
CA TRP A 143 -5.39 10.52 6.11
C TRP A 143 -5.48 11.81 5.30
N ILE A 144 -5.27 11.74 4.01
CA ILE A 144 -5.14 12.92 3.17
C ILE A 144 -5.76 12.68 1.79
N ASP A 145 -6.37 13.74 1.26
CA ASP A 145 -6.79 13.78 -0.14
C ASP A 145 -5.61 13.57 -1.08
N PRO A 146 -5.73 12.75 -2.15
CA PRO A 146 -4.63 12.47 -3.07
C PRO A 146 -4.01 13.69 -3.73
N GLU A 147 -4.79 14.71 -4.11
CA GLU A 147 -4.26 15.95 -4.71
C GLU A 147 -3.51 16.77 -3.67
N ALA A 148 -4.05 16.88 -2.44
CA ALA A 148 -3.38 17.56 -1.34
C ALA A 148 -2.03 16.89 -0.99
N ALA A 149 -1.92 15.56 -1.10
CA ALA A 149 -0.65 14.86 -0.92
C ALA A 149 0.37 15.20 -2.02
N LEU A 150 -0.07 15.32 -3.28
CA LEU A 150 0.78 15.77 -4.40
C LEU A 150 1.21 17.22 -4.23
N ASP A 151 0.33 18.11 -3.79
CA ASP A 151 0.66 19.51 -3.51
C ASP A 151 1.76 19.64 -2.45
N ARG A 152 1.71 18.82 -1.40
CA ARG A 152 2.78 18.79 -0.38
C ARG A 152 4.11 18.31 -0.93
N TYR A 153 4.10 17.35 -1.84
CA TYR A 153 5.29 16.91 -2.53
C TYR A 153 5.87 18.02 -3.43
N GLU A 154 5.03 18.68 -4.23
CA GLU A 154 5.46 19.78 -5.12
C GLU A 154 5.99 20.99 -4.33
N ALA A 155 5.41 21.27 -3.18
CA ALA A 155 5.89 22.30 -2.25
C ALA A 155 7.18 21.91 -1.49
N GLY A 156 7.69 20.68 -1.69
CA GLY A 156 8.89 20.18 -1.01
C GLY A 156 8.69 19.88 0.49
N MET A 157 7.44 19.81 0.95
CA MET A 157 7.11 19.44 2.34
C MET A 157 7.22 17.94 2.57
N TRP A 158 6.93 17.13 1.55
CA TRP A 158 7.04 15.68 1.59
C TRP A 158 8.05 15.16 0.59
N SER A 159 8.77 14.11 0.96
CA SER A 159 9.61 13.33 0.04
C SER A 159 8.84 12.07 -0.36
N LEU A 160 8.53 11.93 -1.64
CA LEU A 160 7.81 10.77 -2.18
C LEU A 160 8.68 10.00 -3.17
N ILE A 161 8.51 8.69 -3.21
CA ILE A 161 9.12 7.85 -4.26
C ILE A 161 8.18 7.74 -5.47
N ARG A 162 8.74 7.41 -6.63
CA ARG A 162 7.99 7.34 -7.90
C ARG A 162 6.72 6.49 -7.86
N PRO A 163 6.74 5.27 -7.30
CA PRO A 163 5.51 4.50 -7.19
C PRO A 163 4.42 5.25 -6.40
N THR A 164 4.78 5.88 -5.29
CA THR A 164 3.83 6.66 -4.48
C THR A 164 3.21 7.80 -5.28
N ILE A 165 4.05 8.59 -5.98
CA ILE A 165 3.59 9.70 -6.84
C ILE A 165 2.62 9.18 -7.91
N ALA A 166 2.99 8.10 -8.61
CA ALA A 166 2.16 7.55 -9.68
C ALA A 166 0.79 7.07 -9.17
N HIS A 167 0.74 6.46 -7.98
CA HIS A 167 -0.52 6.02 -7.38
C HIS A 167 -1.36 7.18 -6.87
N LEU A 168 -0.77 8.22 -6.29
CA LEU A 168 -1.50 9.43 -5.92
C LEU A 168 -2.09 10.12 -7.16
N GLN A 169 -1.32 10.25 -8.25
CA GLN A 169 -1.81 10.75 -9.54
C GLN A 169 -2.90 9.86 -10.16
N TRP A 170 -2.88 8.56 -9.91
CA TRP A 170 -3.95 7.67 -10.33
C TRP A 170 -5.19 7.85 -9.47
N LEU A 171 -5.05 7.94 -8.15
CA LEU A 171 -6.14 8.18 -7.21
C LEU A 171 -6.85 9.51 -7.46
N SER A 172 -6.12 10.59 -7.76
CA SER A 172 -6.69 11.92 -8.00
C SER A 172 -7.60 12.04 -9.24
N ARG A 173 -7.71 10.96 -10.03
CA ARG A 173 -8.65 10.90 -11.16
C ARG A 173 -10.07 10.50 -10.77
N TRP A 174 -10.24 10.00 -9.57
CA TRP A 174 -11.49 9.42 -9.10
C TRP A 174 -12.14 10.33 -8.06
N SER A 175 -13.46 10.36 -8.07
CA SER A 175 -14.22 11.21 -7.14
C SER A 175 -14.72 10.47 -5.91
N SER A 176 -14.62 9.12 -5.91
CA SER A 176 -15.07 8.29 -4.79
C SER A 176 -14.22 7.02 -4.62
N VAL A 177 -14.33 6.39 -3.45
CA VAL A 177 -13.70 5.12 -3.12
C VAL A 177 -14.16 4.03 -4.10
N GLU A 178 -15.45 3.99 -4.43
CA GLU A 178 -16.04 2.99 -5.32
C GLU A 178 -15.50 3.09 -6.75
N GLU A 179 -15.33 4.32 -7.27
CA GLU A 179 -14.73 4.55 -8.59
C GLU A 179 -13.28 4.07 -8.62
N ALA A 180 -12.50 4.38 -7.60
CA ALA A 180 -11.12 3.93 -7.49
C ALA A 180 -11.02 2.40 -7.43
N LEU A 181 -11.85 1.76 -6.59
CA LEU A 181 -11.90 0.29 -6.47
C LEU A 181 -12.36 -0.37 -7.77
N ALA A 182 -13.41 0.15 -8.42
CA ALA A 182 -13.92 -0.37 -9.68
C ALA A 182 -12.87 -0.25 -10.80
N SER A 183 -12.15 0.87 -10.87
CA SER A 183 -11.07 1.07 -11.83
C SER A 183 -9.94 0.07 -11.63
N ALA A 184 -9.53 -0.20 -10.39
CA ALA A 184 -8.52 -1.20 -10.09
C ALA A 184 -8.98 -2.61 -10.45
N GLY A 185 -10.23 -2.96 -10.17
CA GLY A 185 -10.82 -4.29 -10.45
C GLY A 185 -11.05 -4.55 -11.93
N GLY A 186 -11.33 -3.51 -12.72
CA GLY A 186 -11.50 -3.60 -14.18
C GLY A 186 -10.17 -3.76 -14.93
N ALA A 187 -9.09 -3.25 -14.34
CA ALA A 187 -7.75 -3.54 -14.79
C ALA A 187 -7.47 -5.01 -14.47
N ASP A 188 -6.86 -5.76 -15.40
CA ASP A 188 -6.37 -7.13 -15.14
C ASP A 188 -5.41 -7.22 -13.92
N GLY A 189 -5.34 -6.20 -13.07
CA GLY A 189 -4.48 -6.08 -11.89
C GLY A 189 -3.00 -6.34 -12.18
N ARG A 190 -2.66 -6.50 -13.46
CA ARG A 190 -1.40 -7.05 -13.95
C ARG A 190 -0.52 -6.01 -14.60
N THR A 191 -0.83 -4.71 -14.44
CA THR A 191 0.04 -3.67 -14.99
C THR A 191 1.41 -3.76 -14.37
N LEU A 192 2.30 -4.45 -15.06
CA LEU A 192 3.71 -4.56 -14.70
C LEU A 192 4.43 -3.27 -15.12
N ILE A 193 4.95 -2.55 -14.15
CA ILE A 193 5.70 -1.31 -14.36
C ILE A 193 7.17 -1.55 -14.07
N ILE A 194 8.00 -1.44 -15.10
CA ILE A 194 9.46 -1.47 -14.98
C ILE A 194 9.97 -0.09 -15.37
N PRO A 195 10.38 0.75 -14.40
CA PRO A 195 10.95 2.06 -14.72
C PRO A 195 12.19 1.91 -15.60
N ARG A 196 12.19 2.58 -16.77
CA ARG A 196 13.33 2.59 -17.70
C ARG A 196 14.12 3.87 -17.54
N ARG A 197 15.44 3.76 -17.54
CA ARG A 197 16.33 4.92 -17.70
C ARG A 197 16.47 5.26 -19.19
N VAL A 198 16.47 6.55 -19.49
CA VAL A 198 16.89 7.06 -20.80
C VAL A 198 18.42 7.31 -20.81
N GLU A 199 18.95 7.60 -22.00
CA GLU A 199 20.41 7.73 -22.21
C GLU A 199 21.09 8.78 -21.31
N ASP A 200 20.38 9.84 -20.93
CA ASP A 200 20.87 10.88 -20.01
C ASP A 200 20.85 10.45 -18.52
N GLY A 201 20.46 9.21 -18.24
CA GLY A 201 20.36 8.66 -16.88
C GLY A 201 19.08 9.02 -16.14
N SER A 202 18.21 9.87 -16.70
CA SER A 202 16.88 10.15 -16.15
C SER A 202 15.96 8.92 -16.30
N LEU A 203 14.88 8.91 -15.52
CA LEU A 203 13.87 7.87 -15.64
C LEU A 203 12.70 8.39 -16.45
N LEU A 204 12.20 7.60 -17.39
CA LEU A 204 10.97 7.93 -18.12
C LEU A 204 9.82 8.17 -17.13
N PRO A 205 8.93 9.14 -17.46
CA PRO A 205 7.68 9.29 -16.73
C PRO A 205 6.92 7.96 -16.71
N VAL A 206 6.36 7.63 -15.56
CA VAL A 206 5.49 6.47 -15.40
C VAL A 206 4.07 7.00 -15.23
N HIS A 207 3.20 6.63 -16.14
CA HIS A 207 1.78 6.91 -16.04
C HIS A 207 1.05 5.59 -15.76
N MET A 208 0.23 5.59 -14.73
CA MET A 208 -0.72 4.50 -14.51
C MET A 208 -1.77 4.58 -15.61
N PRO A 209 -2.22 3.44 -16.18
CA PRO A 209 -3.31 3.45 -17.15
C PRO A 209 -4.53 4.18 -16.59
N ALA A 210 -5.14 5.03 -17.39
CA ALA A 210 -6.36 5.73 -16.99
C ALA A 210 -7.59 4.82 -17.04
N GLU A 211 -7.52 3.85 -17.93
CA GLU A 211 -8.54 2.83 -18.16
C GLU A 211 -7.83 1.54 -18.57
N VAL A 212 -8.43 0.44 -18.19
CA VAL A 212 -8.13 -0.84 -18.81
C VAL A 212 -9.18 -1.05 -19.89
N PRO A 213 -8.77 -1.26 -21.14
CA PRO A 213 -9.72 -1.53 -22.21
C PRO A 213 -10.52 -2.84 -21.98
#